data_6dfaafd0d71b0e4da8c02614d2dbbe9d
#
_entry.id   6dfaafd0d71b0e4da8c02614d2dbbe9d
#
_cell.length_a   1.000
_cell.length_b   1.000
_cell.length_c   1.000
_cell.angle_alpha   90.00
_cell.angle_beta   90.00
_cell.angle_gamma   90.00
#
_symmetry.space_group_name_H-M   'P 1'
#
loop_
_entity.id
_entity.type
_entity.pdbx_description
1 polymer ?
#
loop_
_entity_poly.entity_id
_entity_poly.type
_entity_poly.pdbx_seq_one_letter_code
_entity_poly.pdbx_strand_id
1 'polypeptide(L)'
;MKKIISTVLGILFAFTLTATVANSAAKEVRVAYFLEWPSPNLEDMNKKAYSKALGVPVKWTNFTNGVAMTDAMLAGDIDISYSQGLMPYINAVKAKAPISLVDVAMEYGMGGTTLSLIHI
;
A
#
# COMPACT_ATOMS: atom_id res chain seq x y z
N MET A 1 -14.48 -5.87 55.41
CA MET A 1 -13.18 -5.49 54.81
C MET A 1 -12.83 -6.35 53.58
N LYS A 2 -12.94 -7.68 53.60
CA LYS A 2 -12.58 -8.53 52.40
C LYS A 2 -13.38 -8.28 51.13
N LYS A 3 -14.68 -7.89 51.23
CA LYS A 3 -15.53 -7.62 50.05
C LYS A 3 -15.25 -6.29 49.36
N ILE A 4 -14.76 -5.29 50.10
CA ILE A 4 -14.40 -3.97 49.56
C ILE A 4 -13.10 -4.04 48.75
N ILE A 5 -12.13 -4.84 49.22
CA ILE A 5 -10.85 -5.04 48.53
C ILE A 5 -11.04 -5.72 47.18
N SER A 6 -11.96 -6.71 47.10
CA SER A 6 -12.27 -7.42 45.85
C SER A 6 -12.92 -6.50 44.80
N THR A 7 -13.77 -5.57 45.23
CA THR A 7 -14.45 -4.64 44.31
C THR A 7 -13.48 -3.58 43.77
N VAL A 8 -12.57 -3.09 44.59
CA VAL A 8 -11.56 -2.10 44.17
C VAL A 8 -10.56 -2.72 43.20
N LEU A 9 -10.16 -4.00 43.40
CA LEU A 9 -9.24 -4.69 42.51
C LEU A 9 -9.89 -4.96 41.15
N GLY A 10 -11.20 -5.25 41.09
CA GLY A 10 -11.95 -5.43 39.85
C GLY A 10 -12.08 -4.17 39.03
N ILE A 11 -12.23 -3.00 39.66
CA ILE A 11 -12.34 -1.71 38.97
C ILE A 11 -10.97 -1.28 38.39
N LEU A 12 -9.87 -1.59 39.08
CA LEU A 12 -8.54 -1.26 38.59
C LEU A 12 -8.13 -2.07 37.36
N PHE A 13 -8.66 -3.29 37.20
CA PHE A 13 -8.35 -4.15 36.06
C PHE A 13 -9.18 -3.84 34.81
N ALA A 14 -10.33 -3.18 34.95
CA ALA A 14 -11.18 -2.78 33.83
C ALA A 14 -10.68 -1.52 33.10
N PHE A 15 -9.72 -0.79 33.66
CA PHE A 15 -9.25 0.50 33.11
C PHE A 15 -8.00 0.39 32.21
N THR A 16 -7.43 -0.82 32.04
CA THR A 16 -6.18 -1.00 31.30
C THR A 16 -6.33 -1.53 29.86
N LEU A 17 -7.56 -1.67 29.34
CA LEU A 17 -7.79 -2.14 27.95
C LEU A 17 -8.31 -1.04 27.02
N THR A 18 -7.92 0.21 27.21
CA THR A 18 -7.90 1.13 26.08
C THR A 18 -6.61 0.89 25.32
N ALA A 19 -6.59 -0.17 24.49
CA ALA A 19 -5.62 -0.28 23.43
C ALA A 19 -5.78 0.97 22.56
N THR A 20 -4.95 1.97 22.78
CA THR A 20 -4.73 3.02 21.80
C THR A 20 -4.24 2.32 20.55
N VAL A 21 -5.14 2.17 19.58
CA VAL A 21 -4.74 1.90 18.20
C VAL A 21 -3.93 3.12 17.82
N ALA A 22 -2.61 3.03 18.04
CA ALA A 22 -1.68 4.01 17.52
C ALA A 22 -1.85 3.93 16.01
N ASN A 23 -2.59 4.87 15.45
CA ASN A 23 -2.65 5.09 14.02
C ASN A 23 -1.24 5.58 13.63
N SER A 24 -0.35 4.61 13.40
CA SER A 24 0.99 4.88 12.94
C SER A 24 0.84 5.41 11.52
N ALA A 25 0.78 6.73 11.39
CA ALA A 25 0.85 7.36 10.08
C ALA A 25 2.07 6.79 9.35
N ALA A 26 1.87 6.37 8.12
CA ALA A 26 2.94 5.80 7.31
C ALA A 26 4.13 6.77 7.29
N LYS A 27 5.33 6.27 7.59
CA LYS A 27 6.55 7.10 7.58
C LYS A 27 6.99 7.44 6.16
N GLU A 28 6.64 6.61 5.20
CA GLU A 28 6.88 6.76 3.77
C GLU A 28 5.85 5.94 2.98
N VAL A 29 5.66 6.25 1.71
CA VAL A 29 4.90 5.44 0.75
C VAL A 29 5.88 4.85 -0.25
N ARG A 30 5.88 3.51 -0.39
CA ARG A 30 6.77 2.78 -1.28
C ARG A 30 6.04 2.41 -2.56
N VAL A 31 6.54 2.92 -3.69
CA VAL A 31 5.87 2.78 -5.00
C VAL A 31 6.76 2.02 -5.97
N ALA A 32 6.25 0.94 -6.54
CA ALA A 32 6.87 0.25 -7.66
C ALA A 32 6.50 0.93 -8.98
N TYR A 33 7.45 0.99 -9.91
CA TYR A 33 7.22 1.47 -11.27
C TYR A 33 8.03 0.68 -12.28
N PHE A 34 7.69 0.85 -13.57
CA PHE A 34 8.37 0.22 -14.69
C PHE A 34 8.88 1.30 -15.64
N LEU A 35 10.21 1.41 -15.73
CA LEU A 35 10.86 2.52 -16.44
C LEU A 35 10.64 2.48 -17.97
N GLU A 36 10.55 1.27 -18.55
CA GLU A 36 10.43 1.11 -20.01
C GLU A 36 9.07 1.55 -20.55
N TRP A 37 8.08 1.76 -19.67
CA TRP A 37 6.77 2.26 -20.05
C TRP A 37 6.60 3.69 -19.56
N PRO A 38 6.75 4.69 -20.46
CA PRO A 38 6.58 6.08 -20.08
C PRO A 38 5.14 6.32 -19.60
N SER A 39 5.03 6.79 -18.39
CA SER A 39 3.76 7.06 -17.72
C SER A 39 3.87 8.37 -16.91
N PRO A 40 2.76 9.02 -16.57
CA PRO A 40 2.75 10.34 -15.89
C PRO A 40 3.55 10.40 -14.59
N ASN A 41 3.72 9.27 -13.90
CA ASN A 41 4.49 9.19 -12.67
C ASN A 41 5.98 9.58 -12.83
N LEU A 42 6.56 9.44 -14.03
CA LEU A 42 7.96 9.81 -14.27
C LEU A 42 8.18 11.32 -14.08
N GLU A 43 7.20 12.15 -14.43
CA GLU A 43 7.27 13.59 -14.17
C GLU A 43 7.18 13.88 -12.66
N ASP A 44 6.32 13.18 -11.96
CA ASP A 44 6.15 13.33 -10.50
C ASP A 44 7.42 12.97 -9.73
N MET A 45 8.13 11.92 -10.14
CA MET A 45 9.40 11.54 -9.50
C MET A 45 10.39 12.70 -9.45
N ASN A 46 10.45 13.53 -10.52
CA ASN A 46 11.29 14.71 -10.57
C ASN A 46 10.74 15.88 -9.73
N LYS A 47 9.44 16.12 -9.80
CA LYS A 47 8.77 17.27 -9.13
C LYS A 47 8.44 17.01 -7.67
N LYS A 48 8.46 15.75 -7.23
CA LYS A 48 8.04 15.28 -5.89
C LYS A 48 6.63 15.75 -5.50
N ALA A 49 5.71 15.79 -6.48
CA ALA A 49 4.36 16.31 -6.25
C ALA A 49 3.58 15.43 -5.30
N TYR A 50 3.68 14.09 -5.42
CA TYR A 50 3.00 13.15 -4.51
C TYR A 50 3.54 13.25 -3.07
N SER A 51 4.85 13.37 -2.89
CA SER A 51 5.41 13.58 -1.55
C SER A 51 4.90 14.88 -0.91
N LYS A 52 4.78 15.93 -1.70
CA LYS A 52 4.23 17.23 -1.23
C LYS A 52 2.74 17.13 -0.89
N ALA A 53 1.96 16.45 -1.73
CA ALA A 53 0.52 16.28 -1.54
C ALA A 53 0.18 15.38 -0.35
N LEU A 54 0.95 14.31 -0.15
CA LEU A 54 0.74 13.32 0.92
C LEU A 54 1.35 13.75 2.26
N GLY A 55 2.27 14.70 2.26
CA GLY A 55 3.01 15.12 3.46
C GLY A 55 3.99 14.08 3.99
N VAL A 56 4.27 13.02 3.22
CA VAL A 56 5.23 11.94 3.54
C VAL A 56 6.12 11.66 2.34
N PRO A 57 7.35 11.17 2.54
CA PRO A 57 8.21 10.76 1.44
C PRO A 57 7.57 9.67 0.58
N VAL A 58 7.73 9.78 -0.74
CA VAL A 58 7.40 8.72 -1.68
C VAL A 58 8.69 8.12 -2.21
N LYS A 59 8.91 6.84 -1.96
CA LYS A 59 10.07 6.08 -2.41
C LYS A 59 9.71 5.27 -3.64
N TRP A 60 10.35 5.56 -4.76
CA TRP A 60 10.15 4.89 -6.03
C TRP A 60 11.18 3.77 -6.23
N THR A 61 10.72 2.58 -6.61
CA THR A 61 11.57 1.42 -6.91
C THR A 61 11.23 0.91 -8.30
N ASN A 62 12.25 0.86 -9.18
CA ASN A 62 12.10 0.32 -10.53
C ASN A 62 12.09 -1.21 -10.50
N PHE A 63 11.17 -1.80 -11.25
CA PHE A 63 11.08 -3.24 -11.46
C PHE A 63 11.17 -3.57 -12.94
N THR A 64 11.55 -4.81 -13.26
CA THR A 64 11.73 -5.28 -14.64
C THR A 64 10.45 -5.85 -15.24
N ASN A 65 9.46 -6.19 -14.41
CA ASN A 65 8.18 -6.75 -14.87
C ASN A 65 7.11 -6.70 -13.77
N GLY A 66 5.85 -6.86 -14.16
CA GLY A 66 4.71 -6.79 -13.25
C GLY A 66 4.59 -7.97 -12.27
N VAL A 67 5.20 -9.12 -12.55
CA VAL A 67 5.21 -10.25 -11.61
C VAL A 67 6.09 -9.91 -10.41
N ALA A 68 7.29 -9.40 -10.66
CA ALA A 68 8.20 -8.95 -9.60
C ALA A 68 7.59 -7.82 -8.74
N MET A 69 6.79 -6.92 -9.34
CA MET A 69 6.03 -5.92 -8.59
C MET A 69 5.00 -6.57 -7.65
N THR A 70 4.25 -7.57 -8.15
CA THR A 70 3.27 -8.31 -7.34
C THR A 70 3.95 -9.02 -6.18
N ASP A 71 5.05 -9.70 -6.43
CA ASP A 71 5.81 -10.42 -5.39
C ASP A 71 6.32 -9.46 -4.30
N ALA A 72 6.83 -8.30 -4.69
CA ALA A 72 7.27 -7.27 -3.74
C ALA A 72 6.11 -6.68 -2.92
N MET A 73 4.92 -6.53 -3.52
CA MET A 73 3.71 -6.13 -2.78
C MET A 73 3.32 -7.19 -1.76
N LEU A 74 3.29 -8.47 -2.14
CA LEU A 74 2.93 -9.56 -1.24
C LEU A 74 3.95 -9.77 -0.12
N ALA A 75 5.22 -9.46 -0.37
CA ALA A 75 6.27 -9.46 0.64
C ALA A 75 6.17 -8.26 1.62
N GLY A 76 5.35 -7.26 1.32
CA GLY A 76 5.22 -6.04 2.11
C GLY A 76 6.34 -5.02 1.87
N ASP A 77 7.10 -5.15 0.78
CA ASP A 77 8.18 -4.23 0.42
C ASP A 77 7.68 -3.00 -0.34
N ILE A 78 6.52 -3.12 -0.99
CA ILE A 78 5.88 -2.09 -1.81
C ILE A 78 4.42 -1.93 -1.38
N ASP A 79 3.97 -0.69 -1.27
CA ASP A 79 2.58 -0.35 -0.91
C ASP A 79 1.71 -0.15 -2.14
N ILE A 80 2.26 0.47 -3.19
CA ILE A 80 1.55 0.78 -4.44
C ILE A 80 2.39 0.31 -5.62
N SER A 81 1.76 -0.42 -6.54
CA SER A 81 2.37 -0.78 -7.83
C SER A 81 1.77 0.10 -8.92
N TYR A 82 2.58 0.98 -9.48
CA TYR A 82 2.22 1.84 -10.60
C TYR A 82 2.78 1.26 -11.91
N SER A 83 2.03 1.35 -12.98
CA SER A 83 2.43 0.82 -14.30
C SER A 83 2.46 -0.71 -14.41
N GLN A 84 1.80 -1.42 -13.52
CA GLN A 84 1.67 -2.87 -13.63
C GLN A 84 0.72 -3.25 -14.76
N GLY A 85 1.08 -4.23 -15.58
CA GLY A 85 0.22 -4.73 -16.65
C GLY A 85 -0.99 -5.53 -16.14
N LEU A 86 -2.05 -5.65 -16.97
CA LEU A 86 -3.29 -6.34 -16.63
C LEU A 86 -3.08 -7.82 -16.27
N MET A 87 -2.21 -8.54 -16.98
CA MET A 87 -2.04 -9.98 -16.77
C MET A 87 -1.45 -10.34 -15.39
N PRO A 88 -0.39 -9.69 -14.87
CA PRO A 88 0.05 -9.90 -13.50
C PRO A 88 -1.06 -9.68 -12.47
N TYR A 89 -1.89 -8.64 -12.65
CA TYR A 89 -3.03 -8.38 -11.78
C TYR A 89 -4.07 -9.51 -11.82
N ILE A 90 -4.49 -9.94 -13.01
CA ILE A 90 -5.45 -11.04 -13.17
C ILE A 90 -4.95 -12.32 -12.48
N ASN A 91 -3.67 -12.63 -12.62
CA ASN A 91 -3.08 -13.81 -12.00
C ASN A 91 -3.07 -13.69 -10.47
N ALA A 92 -2.76 -12.53 -9.93
CA ALA A 92 -2.80 -12.26 -8.50
C ALA A 92 -4.23 -12.39 -7.94
N VAL A 93 -5.24 -11.85 -8.62
CA VAL A 93 -6.66 -11.99 -8.23
C VAL A 93 -7.12 -13.44 -8.27
N LYS A 94 -6.75 -14.22 -9.31
CA LYS A 94 -7.04 -15.65 -9.36
C LYS A 94 -6.40 -16.44 -8.21
N ALA A 95 -5.22 -16.02 -7.78
CA ALA A 95 -4.52 -16.57 -6.62
C ALA A 95 -5.07 -16.05 -5.28
N LYS A 96 -6.12 -15.22 -5.28
CA LYS A 96 -6.71 -14.59 -4.08
C LYS A 96 -5.70 -13.75 -3.28
N ALA A 97 -4.75 -13.13 -3.97
CA ALA A 97 -3.80 -12.22 -3.36
C ALA A 97 -4.53 -11.00 -2.74
N PRO A 98 -4.13 -10.52 -1.57
CA PRO A 98 -4.75 -9.38 -0.89
C PRO A 98 -4.29 -8.06 -1.53
N ILE A 99 -4.61 -7.86 -2.80
CA ILE A 99 -4.33 -6.64 -3.56
C ILE A 99 -5.61 -6.11 -4.20
N SER A 100 -5.72 -4.80 -4.36
CA SER A 100 -6.85 -4.13 -5.00
C SER A 100 -6.40 -3.27 -6.15
N LEU A 101 -7.21 -3.25 -7.22
CA LEU A 101 -7.11 -2.24 -8.26
C LEU A 101 -7.68 -0.93 -7.74
N VAL A 102 -6.87 0.13 -7.78
CA VAL A 102 -7.27 1.47 -7.34
C VAL A 102 -7.72 2.31 -8.52
N ASP A 103 -6.96 2.24 -9.62
CA ASP A 103 -7.21 3.05 -10.80
C ASP A 103 -6.57 2.43 -12.04
N VAL A 104 -7.02 2.88 -13.22
CA VAL A 104 -6.41 2.60 -14.52
C VAL A 104 -5.55 3.80 -14.88
N ALA A 105 -4.23 3.66 -14.70
CA ALA A 105 -3.30 4.77 -14.89
C ALA A 105 -3.16 5.18 -16.37
N MET A 106 -3.35 4.23 -17.30
CA MET A 106 -3.23 4.50 -18.73
C MET A 106 -3.91 3.41 -19.56
N GLU A 107 -4.59 3.82 -20.61
CA GLU A 107 -5.12 2.96 -21.67
C GLU A 107 -4.41 3.23 -22.98
N TYR A 108 -4.03 2.16 -23.66
CA TYR A 108 -3.47 2.23 -25.01
C TYR A 108 -4.51 1.76 -26.02
N GLY A 109 -4.71 2.50 -27.11
CA GLY A 109 -5.77 2.29 -28.11
C GLY A 109 -5.74 0.94 -28.87
N MET A 110 -4.83 0.03 -28.55
CA MET A 110 -4.71 -1.32 -29.09
C MET A 110 -4.83 -2.40 -27.99
N GLY A 111 -5.52 -2.13 -26.90
CA GLY A 111 -5.84 -3.11 -25.85
C GLY A 111 -4.79 -3.30 -24.77
N GLY A 112 -3.80 -2.43 -24.67
CA GLY A 112 -2.87 -2.40 -23.54
C GLY A 112 -3.41 -1.51 -22.43
N THR A 113 -3.41 -2.00 -21.18
CA THR A 113 -3.84 -1.25 -20.00
C THR A 113 -2.76 -1.29 -18.94
N THR A 114 -2.40 -0.13 -18.40
CA THR A 114 -1.51 0.00 -17.26
C THR A 114 -2.34 0.27 -16.00
N LEU A 115 -2.12 -0.52 -14.98
CA LEU A 115 -2.88 -0.48 -13.73
C LEU A 115 -2.09 0.16 -12.60
N SER A 116 -2.80 0.83 -11.71
CA SER A 116 -2.30 1.20 -10.38
C SER A 116 -2.94 0.29 -9.33
N LEU A 117 -2.13 -0.42 -8.57
CA LEU A 117 -2.56 -1.39 -7.56
C LEU A 117 -2.07 -1.01 -6.18
N ILE A 118 -2.88 -1.33 -5.17
CA ILE A 118 -2.53 -1.18 -3.75
C ILE A 118 -2.61 -2.54 -3.05
N HIS A 119 -1.69 -2.80 -2.15
CA HIS A 119 -1.76 -3.92 -1.22
C HIS A 119 -2.68 -3.58 -0.05
N ILE A 120 -3.56 -4.51 0.31
CA ILE A 120 -4.51 -4.37 1.42
C ILE A 120 -4.12 -5.29 2.57
#